data_6884a42deb07971b9b07d5c2ae609ca5
#
_entry.id   6884a42deb07971b9b07d5c2ae609ca5
#
_cell.length_a   1.000
_cell.length_b   1.000
_cell.length_c   1.000
_cell.angle_alpha   90.00
_cell.angle_beta   90.00
_cell.angle_gamma   90.00
#
_symmetry.space_group_name_H-M   'P 1'
#
loop_
_entity.id
_entity.type
_entity.pdbx_description
1 polymer ?
#
loop_
_entity_poly.entity_id
_entity_poly.type
_entity_poly.pdbx_seq_one_letter_code
_entity_poly.pdbx_strand_id
1 'polypeptide(L)'
;MDRAKVTPLGTGGARVEMAADRPWTGVSVALGEAFDATRHEAIDLGIRNPGDRVLRLTVQLKAKGEIRLRETFCVEPGESVVHRVNLLPKALKLGFPLKGIIGHSPKDVSVTLADARTLTVFEHNSPGGTFEITSVGIVGETAPSAFPVREKDFFPFCDRYGQFRHADWPGKVHSDGDLARAREQEAAWLDRHAESPIADADRFGGWAKGPQLKATGAFRVEKVDGRWWFVDPDGRLFFSYGIVGVRNPTATATTGRKNYFESLEGATGTLMNFGLQNLKRKYGAAALGDGTVNELNQRRLRAWGVNTIGNWSDPDCWGLRKTAYTDHFKIRGPTFPTLGKKRKTMIDVFADSFAHSVRKLAEEGAKRSGEDPWCLGWFVDNELQWGSDTVSLARWVLAAPEVQPARVAFVKQLRERHGAAFDPKDADDADCAEFLRAFADRYYRTVSGEIRRVAPKRLYLGTRFCNSRVNRVVWQVAAEYCDVLSENWYAHHPNLEVPPGIRDRPLLIGEFHFGALDRGMFHTGLVPTESQAERAQCYRDFVNACLDHPRMIGTHWFQWKDQP
;
A
#
# COMPACT_ATOMS: atom_id res chain seq x y z
N MET A 1 10.88 1.72 -25.35
CA MET A 1 9.87 0.68 -25.21
C MET A 1 10.02 -0.25 -26.36
N ASP A 2 10.50 -1.42 -26.07
CA ASP A 2 10.94 -2.31 -27.12
C ASP A 2 9.91 -3.38 -27.38
N ARG A 3 9.39 -3.36 -28.63
CA ARG A 3 8.87 -4.50 -29.36
C ARG A 3 7.45 -4.96 -29.06
N ALA A 4 6.51 -4.01 -28.98
CA ALA A 4 5.16 -4.32 -29.38
C ALA A 4 5.01 -4.00 -30.87
N LYS A 5 4.30 -4.85 -31.60
CA LYS A 5 3.87 -4.55 -32.95
C LYS A 5 2.59 -3.73 -32.87
N VAL A 6 2.58 -2.54 -33.44
CA VAL A 6 1.43 -1.64 -33.42
C VAL A 6 0.82 -1.60 -34.81
N THR A 7 -0.48 -1.91 -34.91
CA THR A 7 -1.25 -1.88 -36.16
C THR A 7 -2.41 -0.91 -36.00
N PRO A 8 -2.54 0.12 -36.86
CA PRO A 8 -3.68 1.03 -36.81
C PRO A 8 -5.00 0.30 -37.02
N LEU A 9 -6.03 0.73 -36.31
CA LEU A 9 -7.43 0.31 -36.52
C LEU A 9 -8.13 1.39 -37.35
N GLY A 10 -9.01 1.00 -38.26
CA GLY A 10 -9.69 1.93 -39.17
C GLY A 10 -10.57 3.00 -38.51
N THR A 11 -10.74 2.94 -37.20
CA THR A 11 -11.54 3.85 -36.36
C THR A 11 -10.70 4.89 -35.60
N GLY A 12 -9.41 5.04 -35.93
CA GLY A 12 -8.50 5.95 -35.24
C GLY A 12 -7.80 5.36 -34.01
N GLY A 13 -8.05 4.08 -33.70
CA GLY A 13 -7.39 3.34 -32.63
C GLY A 13 -6.16 2.56 -33.11
N ALA A 14 -5.60 1.74 -32.21
CA ALA A 14 -4.45 0.89 -32.51
C ALA A 14 -4.52 -0.45 -31.78
N ARG A 15 -4.18 -1.53 -32.49
CA ARG A 15 -3.93 -2.85 -31.91
C ARG A 15 -2.45 -2.96 -31.53
N VAL A 16 -2.18 -3.42 -30.33
CA VAL A 16 -0.85 -3.55 -29.75
C VAL A 16 -0.61 -5.02 -29.41
N GLU A 17 0.24 -5.68 -30.19
CA GLU A 17 0.65 -7.07 -29.94
C GLU A 17 1.94 -7.02 -29.08
N MET A 18 1.84 -7.51 -27.85
CA MET A 18 2.91 -7.49 -26.86
C MET A 18 3.83 -8.72 -27.03
N ALA A 19 5.13 -8.51 -26.98
CA ALA A 19 6.09 -9.60 -26.95
C ALA A 19 6.11 -10.27 -25.56
N ALA A 20 6.25 -11.60 -25.54
CA ALA A 20 6.46 -12.35 -24.32
C ALA A 20 7.86 -12.08 -23.72
N ASP A 21 7.99 -12.29 -22.41
CA ASP A 21 9.26 -12.29 -21.66
C ASP A 21 10.07 -10.99 -21.75
N ARG A 22 9.37 -9.86 -21.89
CA ARG A 22 9.97 -8.54 -21.86
C ARG A 22 9.50 -7.75 -20.65
N PRO A 23 10.42 -7.03 -19.97
CA PRO A 23 10.06 -6.29 -18.76
C PRO A 23 9.05 -5.16 -19.00
N TRP A 24 8.98 -4.62 -20.24
CA TRP A 24 8.10 -3.50 -20.60
C TRP A 24 7.64 -3.64 -22.05
N THR A 25 6.41 -4.07 -22.26
CA THR A 25 5.86 -4.23 -23.62
C THR A 25 4.59 -3.40 -23.78
N GLY A 26 4.57 -2.50 -24.76
CA GLY A 26 3.43 -1.62 -24.99
C GLY A 26 3.72 -0.51 -26.01
N VAL A 27 2.93 0.55 -25.95
CA VAL A 27 2.96 1.66 -26.90
C VAL A 27 3.13 3.01 -26.19
N SER A 28 3.81 3.94 -26.87
CA SER A 28 3.88 5.35 -26.46
C SER A 28 3.13 6.20 -27.47
N VAL A 29 2.24 7.04 -26.95
CA VAL A 29 1.49 8.05 -27.71
C VAL A 29 2.14 9.40 -27.43
N ALA A 30 2.56 10.10 -28.48
CA ALA A 30 3.03 11.47 -28.38
C ALA A 30 1.82 12.39 -28.17
N LEU A 31 1.89 13.22 -27.14
CA LEU A 31 0.96 14.31 -26.91
C LEU A 31 1.49 15.55 -27.66
N GLY A 32 0.63 16.28 -28.33
CA GLY A 32 1.02 17.47 -29.09
C GLY A 32 1.74 18.51 -28.22
N GLU A 33 2.59 19.34 -28.82
CA GLU A 33 3.34 20.37 -28.09
C GLU A 33 2.44 21.37 -27.35
N ALA A 34 1.25 21.62 -27.89
CA ALA A 34 0.24 22.48 -27.28
C ALA A 34 -0.52 21.83 -26.10
N PHE A 35 -0.32 20.54 -25.85
CA PHE A 35 -1.01 19.84 -24.76
C PHE A 35 -0.46 20.28 -23.40
N ASP A 36 -1.32 20.80 -22.56
CA ASP A 36 -1.04 21.14 -21.16
C ASP A 36 -1.94 20.31 -20.24
N ALA A 37 -1.41 19.21 -19.71
CA ALA A 37 -2.15 18.31 -18.82
C ALA A 37 -2.67 19.01 -17.55
N THR A 38 -2.15 20.19 -17.19
CA THR A 38 -2.64 20.93 -16.00
C THR A 38 -3.95 21.69 -16.24
N ARG A 39 -4.41 21.72 -17.48
CA ARG A 39 -5.66 22.37 -17.90
C ARG A 39 -6.82 21.36 -18.05
N HIS A 40 -6.57 20.10 -17.78
CA HIS A 40 -7.56 19.04 -17.97
C HIS A 40 -7.73 18.21 -16.70
N GLU A 41 -8.92 17.66 -16.51
CA GLU A 41 -9.25 16.82 -15.37
C GLU A 41 -8.68 15.40 -15.55
N ALA A 42 -8.82 14.86 -16.76
CA ALA A 42 -8.41 13.49 -17.05
C ALA A 42 -8.13 13.23 -18.52
N ILE A 43 -7.50 12.09 -18.79
CA ILE A 43 -7.44 11.46 -20.10
C ILE A 43 -8.23 10.15 -20.02
N ASP A 44 -9.28 10.01 -20.81
CA ASP A 44 -10.04 8.77 -20.96
C ASP A 44 -9.41 7.89 -22.03
N LEU A 45 -9.00 6.68 -21.66
CA LEU A 45 -8.43 5.66 -22.53
C LEU A 45 -9.44 4.55 -22.76
N GLY A 46 -9.98 4.45 -23.97
CA GLY A 46 -10.74 3.27 -24.39
C GLY A 46 -9.78 2.12 -24.65
N ILE A 47 -9.93 1.03 -23.91
CA ILE A 47 -9.10 -0.17 -24.03
C ILE A 47 -10.00 -1.38 -24.21
N ARG A 48 -9.64 -2.25 -25.17
CA ARG A 48 -10.27 -3.55 -25.35
C ARG A 48 -9.23 -4.66 -25.19
N ASN A 49 -9.63 -5.71 -24.51
CA ASN A 49 -8.89 -6.97 -24.42
C ASN A 49 -9.50 -8.00 -25.38
N PRO A 50 -8.95 -8.24 -26.57
CA PRO A 50 -9.45 -9.25 -27.48
C PRO A 50 -8.95 -10.66 -27.17
N GLY A 51 -8.10 -10.82 -26.16
CA GLY A 51 -7.48 -12.09 -25.77
C GLY A 51 -8.32 -12.90 -24.78
N ASP A 52 -7.71 -13.97 -24.32
CA ASP A 52 -8.29 -14.98 -23.42
C ASP A 52 -7.75 -14.92 -21.97
N ARG A 53 -6.87 -13.97 -21.69
CA ARG A 53 -6.32 -13.71 -20.35
C ARG A 53 -6.62 -12.30 -19.89
N VAL A 54 -6.61 -12.08 -18.59
CA VAL A 54 -6.66 -10.74 -18.01
C VAL A 54 -5.42 -9.97 -18.39
N LEU A 55 -5.58 -8.73 -18.85
CA LEU A 55 -4.49 -7.78 -19.12
C LEU A 55 -4.29 -6.87 -17.92
N ARG A 56 -3.03 -6.74 -17.49
CA ARG A 56 -2.64 -5.82 -16.42
C ARG A 56 -1.83 -4.65 -16.98
N LEU A 57 -2.54 -3.65 -17.44
CA LEU A 57 -1.94 -2.52 -18.12
C LEU A 57 -1.53 -1.42 -17.16
N THR A 58 -0.37 -0.83 -17.42
CA THR A 58 0.14 0.36 -16.73
C THR A 58 0.14 1.54 -17.69
N VAL A 59 -0.45 2.64 -17.26
CA VAL A 59 -0.37 3.94 -17.93
C VAL A 59 0.67 4.80 -17.24
N GLN A 60 1.48 5.49 -18.04
CA GLN A 60 2.45 6.49 -17.57
C GLN A 60 2.33 7.78 -18.37
N LEU A 61 2.31 8.91 -17.67
CA LEU A 61 2.48 10.22 -18.25
C LEU A 61 3.89 10.74 -17.90
N LYS A 62 4.66 11.12 -18.93
CA LYS A 62 6.04 11.59 -18.77
C LYS A 62 6.18 13.04 -19.18
N ALA A 63 6.89 13.81 -18.35
CA ALA A 63 7.28 15.18 -18.61
C ALA A 63 8.81 15.28 -18.57
N LYS A 64 9.45 15.81 -19.62
CA LYS A 64 10.92 15.91 -19.74
C LYS A 64 11.66 14.61 -19.35
N GLY A 65 11.12 13.46 -19.79
CA GLY A 65 11.69 12.13 -19.49
C GLY A 65 11.36 11.57 -18.09
N GLU A 66 10.79 12.36 -17.21
CA GLU A 66 10.41 11.95 -15.84
C GLU A 66 8.97 11.45 -15.80
N ILE A 67 8.73 10.38 -15.03
CA ILE A 67 7.37 9.88 -14.79
C ILE A 67 6.69 10.82 -13.80
N ARG A 68 5.58 11.43 -14.22
CA ARG A 68 4.77 12.31 -13.39
C ARG A 68 3.48 11.66 -12.89
N LEU A 69 2.97 10.73 -13.68
CA LEU A 69 1.80 9.95 -13.32
C LEU A 69 2.04 8.49 -13.72
N ARG A 70 1.59 7.56 -12.90
CA ARG A 70 1.58 6.13 -13.20
C ARG A 70 0.38 5.50 -12.50
N GLU A 71 -0.42 4.78 -13.26
CA GLU A 71 -1.56 4.00 -12.79
C GLU A 71 -1.53 2.61 -13.41
N THR A 72 -2.11 1.63 -12.74
CA THR A 72 -2.23 0.26 -13.26
C THR A 72 -3.68 -0.18 -13.08
N PHE A 73 -4.23 -0.84 -14.10
CA PHE A 73 -5.61 -1.34 -14.12
C PHE A 73 -5.67 -2.66 -14.88
N CYS A 74 -6.74 -3.41 -14.65
CA CYS A 74 -6.98 -4.69 -15.29
C CYS A 74 -8.10 -4.58 -16.32
N VAL A 75 -8.02 -5.42 -17.36
CA VAL A 75 -9.08 -5.57 -18.38
C VAL A 75 -9.30 -7.05 -18.61
N GLU A 76 -10.50 -7.52 -18.31
CA GLU A 76 -10.89 -8.92 -18.42
C GLU A 76 -10.93 -9.42 -19.88
N PRO A 77 -10.84 -10.74 -20.14
CA PRO A 77 -10.97 -11.31 -21.46
C PRO A 77 -12.24 -10.87 -22.18
N GLY A 78 -12.10 -10.35 -23.39
CA GLY A 78 -13.21 -9.86 -24.22
C GLY A 78 -13.79 -8.50 -23.79
N GLU A 79 -13.37 -7.95 -22.68
CA GLU A 79 -13.89 -6.69 -22.13
C GLU A 79 -13.40 -5.47 -22.90
N SER A 80 -14.25 -4.42 -22.92
CA SER A 80 -13.92 -3.08 -23.37
C SER A 80 -14.20 -2.11 -22.23
N VAL A 81 -13.19 -1.36 -21.80
CA VAL A 81 -13.27 -0.41 -20.70
C VAL A 81 -12.85 0.99 -21.16
N VAL A 82 -13.33 2.01 -20.48
CA VAL A 82 -12.77 3.34 -20.55
C VAL A 82 -12.05 3.59 -19.23
N HIS A 83 -10.72 3.54 -19.26
CA HIS A 83 -9.90 3.83 -18.10
C HIS A 83 -9.62 5.33 -18.02
N ARG A 84 -10.04 5.96 -16.92
CA ARG A 84 -9.80 7.37 -16.66
C ARG A 84 -8.45 7.58 -15.99
N VAL A 85 -7.52 8.23 -16.70
CA VAL A 85 -6.23 8.68 -16.18
C VAL A 85 -6.43 10.05 -15.54
N ASN A 86 -6.51 10.09 -14.24
CA ASN A 86 -6.75 11.32 -13.49
C ASN A 86 -5.50 12.22 -13.55
N LEU A 87 -5.66 13.46 -14.01
CA LEU A 87 -4.59 14.47 -14.11
C LEU A 87 -4.50 15.37 -12.88
N LEU A 88 -5.29 15.12 -11.85
CA LEU A 88 -5.28 15.90 -10.63
C LEU A 88 -3.88 15.98 -10.03
N PRO A 89 -3.49 17.14 -9.52
CA PRO A 89 -2.18 17.32 -8.91
C PRO A 89 -2.08 16.50 -7.63
N LYS A 90 -1.01 15.69 -7.51
CA LYS A 90 -0.70 14.97 -6.25
C LYS A 90 -0.18 15.91 -5.16
N ALA A 91 0.31 17.07 -5.51
CA ALA A 91 0.85 18.06 -4.58
C ALA A 91 0.26 19.45 -4.85
N LEU A 92 0.13 20.23 -3.78
CA LEU A 92 -0.29 21.63 -3.87
C LEU A 92 0.71 22.42 -4.74
N LYS A 93 0.24 23.23 -5.68
CA LYS A 93 1.10 23.99 -6.60
C LYS A 93 1.45 25.34 -5.99
N LEU A 94 2.67 25.53 -5.55
CA LEU A 94 3.15 26.77 -4.91
C LEU A 94 4.00 27.64 -5.81
N GLY A 95 4.63 27.09 -6.86
CA GLY A 95 5.59 27.82 -7.69
C GLY A 95 6.99 27.99 -7.09
N PHE A 96 7.22 27.54 -5.85
CA PHE A 96 8.50 27.57 -5.14
C PHE A 96 8.68 26.27 -4.31
N PRO A 97 9.94 25.85 -4.06
CA PRO A 97 10.20 24.60 -3.34
C PRO A 97 10.00 24.74 -1.82
N LEU A 98 9.58 23.65 -1.20
CA LEU A 98 9.53 23.52 0.27
C LEU A 98 10.41 22.38 0.75
N LYS A 99 11.34 22.67 1.62
CA LYS A 99 12.27 21.67 2.18
C LYS A 99 11.51 20.60 2.99
N GLY A 100 11.68 19.34 2.60
CA GLY A 100 11.14 18.19 3.33
C GLY A 100 9.63 17.99 3.17
N ILE A 101 8.99 18.65 2.22
CA ILE A 101 7.61 18.41 1.82
C ILE A 101 7.62 17.61 0.51
N ILE A 102 6.92 16.49 0.49
CA ILE A 102 6.83 15.63 -0.70
C ILE A 102 6.17 16.39 -1.85
N GLY A 103 6.70 16.24 -3.05
CA GLY A 103 6.20 16.93 -4.25
C GLY A 103 6.61 18.39 -4.38
N HIS A 104 7.44 18.92 -3.45
CA HIS A 104 7.88 20.31 -3.43
C HIS A 104 9.41 20.48 -3.45
N SER A 105 10.15 19.47 -3.93
CA SER A 105 11.58 19.64 -4.18
C SER A 105 11.81 20.63 -5.34
N PRO A 106 13.00 21.23 -5.47
CA PRO A 106 13.32 22.08 -6.63
C PRO A 106 13.04 21.40 -7.97
N LYS A 107 13.27 20.08 -8.07
CA LYS A 107 12.95 19.28 -9.25
C LYS A 107 11.44 19.16 -9.49
N ASP A 108 10.66 18.97 -8.45
CA ASP A 108 9.19 18.83 -8.58
C ASP A 108 8.54 20.14 -9.02
N VAL A 109 9.08 21.27 -8.59
CA VAL A 109 8.60 22.60 -8.99
C VAL A 109 9.01 22.94 -10.44
N SER A 110 10.21 22.51 -10.88
CA SER A 110 10.76 22.83 -12.21
C SER A 110 10.19 21.97 -13.35
N VAL A 111 9.63 20.80 -13.05
CA VAL A 111 9.03 19.88 -14.05
C VAL A 111 7.61 19.56 -13.64
N THR A 112 6.64 20.07 -14.37
CA THR A 112 5.21 19.93 -14.07
C THR A 112 4.51 19.05 -15.09
N LEU A 113 3.23 18.74 -14.86
CA LEU A 113 2.38 18.08 -15.86
C LEU A 113 2.16 18.93 -17.12
N ALA A 114 2.37 20.26 -17.05
CA ALA A 114 2.36 21.11 -18.24
C ALA A 114 3.45 20.74 -19.26
N ASP A 115 4.54 20.11 -18.79
CA ASP A 115 5.62 19.62 -19.63
C ASP A 115 5.39 18.20 -20.16
N ALA A 116 4.21 17.62 -19.94
CA ALA A 116 3.91 16.26 -20.37
C ALA A 116 3.85 16.18 -21.90
N ARG A 117 4.57 15.20 -22.48
CA ARG A 117 4.67 15.01 -23.93
C ARG A 117 4.46 13.58 -24.37
N THR A 118 4.38 12.65 -23.42
CA THR A 118 4.28 11.21 -23.76
C THR A 118 3.36 10.50 -22.79
N LEU A 119 2.32 9.90 -23.34
CA LEU A 119 1.47 8.91 -22.66
C LEU A 119 1.92 7.53 -23.09
N THR A 120 2.13 6.64 -22.15
CA THR A 120 2.59 5.29 -22.42
C THR A 120 1.64 4.27 -21.80
N VAL A 121 1.22 3.26 -22.57
CA VAL A 121 0.42 2.13 -22.12
C VAL A 121 1.21 0.86 -22.34
N PHE A 122 1.42 0.07 -21.28
CA PHE A 122 2.24 -1.14 -21.36
C PHE A 122 1.87 -2.15 -20.27
N GLU A 123 2.25 -3.40 -20.49
CA GLU A 123 2.23 -4.43 -19.47
C GLU A 123 3.65 -4.71 -18.97
N HIS A 124 3.78 -4.89 -17.66
CA HIS A 124 5.06 -5.21 -17.03
C HIS A 124 5.23 -6.73 -16.94
N ASN A 125 6.39 -7.25 -17.38
CA ASN A 125 6.69 -8.69 -17.44
C ASN A 125 5.58 -9.49 -18.16
N SER A 126 5.14 -8.96 -19.31
CA SER A 126 4.05 -9.56 -20.09
C SER A 126 4.39 -10.98 -20.54
N PRO A 127 3.48 -11.94 -20.38
CA PRO A 127 3.60 -13.25 -21.02
C PRO A 127 3.28 -13.22 -22.53
N GLY A 128 3.13 -12.04 -23.12
CA GLY A 128 2.63 -11.82 -24.45
C GLY A 128 1.11 -11.58 -24.45
N GLY A 129 0.56 -11.26 -25.60
CA GLY A 129 -0.87 -11.01 -25.79
C GLY A 129 -1.14 -9.72 -26.54
N THR A 130 -2.41 -9.37 -26.65
CA THR A 130 -2.86 -8.23 -27.46
C THR A 130 -3.82 -7.35 -26.67
N PHE A 131 -3.68 -6.04 -26.77
CA PHE A 131 -4.72 -5.09 -26.40
C PHE A 131 -5.00 -4.10 -27.52
N GLU A 132 -6.16 -3.48 -27.50
CA GLU A 132 -6.55 -2.47 -28.46
C GLU A 132 -6.81 -1.16 -27.72
N ILE A 133 -6.18 -0.07 -28.18
CA ILE A 133 -6.58 1.29 -27.81
C ILE A 133 -7.68 1.70 -28.78
N THR A 134 -8.89 1.87 -28.28
CA THR A 134 -10.07 2.18 -29.11
C THR A 134 -10.35 3.68 -29.17
N SER A 135 -9.92 4.41 -28.14
CA SER A 135 -10.04 5.87 -28.10
C SER A 135 -9.05 6.48 -27.11
N VAL A 136 -8.71 7.76 -27.34
CA VAL A 136 -8.01 8.64 -26.39
C VAL A 136 -8.78 9.93 -26.36
N GLY A 137 -9.44 10.25 -25.26
CA GLY A 137 -10.22 11.47 -25.06
C GLY A 137 -9.60 12.33 -23.96
N ILE A 138 -9.66 13.65 -24.13
CA ILE A 138 -9.30 14.63 -23.09
C ILE A 138 -10.59 15.10 -22.43
N VAL A 139 -10.63 15.06 -21.11
CA VAL A 139 -11.84 15.35 -20.32
C VAL A 139 -11.63 16.58 -19.46
N GLY A 140 -12.66 17.42 -19.45
CA GLY A 140 -12.75 18.60 -18.61
C GLY A 140 -11.73 19.69 -18.95
N GLU A 141 -12.08 20.92 -18.64
CA GLU A 141 -11.16 22.05 -18.61
C GLU A 141 -11.04 22.55 -17.17
N THR A 142 -9.86 22.50 -16.60
CA THR A 142 -9.56 23.09 -15.31
C THR A 142 -8.78 24.38 -15.47
N ALA A 143 -9.10 25.39 -14.68
CA ALA A 143 -8.18 26.51 -14.53
C ALA A 143 -6.89 26.00 -13.86
N PRO A 144 -5.69 26.41 -14.32
CA PRO A 144 -4.46 26.07 -13.62
C PRO A 144 -4.58 26.57 -12.17
N SER A 145 -4.67 25.66 -11.21
CA SER A 145 -4.73 26.02 -9.79
C SER A 145 -3.33 26.43 -9.32
N ALA A 146 -2.91 27.64 -9.67
CA ALA A 146 -1.80 28.26 -8.97
C ALA A 146 -2.33 28.75 -7.63
N PHE A 147 -1.74 28.28 -6.53
CA PHE A 147 -2.03 28.85 -5.22
C PHE A 147 -1.49 30.30 -5.22
N PRO A 148 -2.34 31.34 -5.06
CA PRO A 148 -1.95 32.72 -5.42
C PRO A 148 -1.12 33.43 -4.33
N VAL A 149 -0.37 32.70 -3.50
CA VAL A 149 0.46 33.28 -2.43
C VAL A 149 1.90 33.37 -2.90
N ARG A 150 2.47 34.56 -2.82
CA ARG A 150 3.90 34.78 -3.09
C ARG A 150 4.72 34.18 -1.96
N GLU A 151 5.90 33.65 -2.27
CA GLU A 151 6.79 33.00 -1.32
C GLU A 151 7.03 33.84 -0.06
N LYS A 152 7.22 35.17 -0.21
CA LYS A 152 7.44 36.11 0.91
C LYS A 152 6.25 36.24 1.86
N ASP A 153 5.04 35.99 1.39
CA ASP A 153 3.79 36.11 2.15
C ASP A 153 3.28 34.74 2.64
N PHE A 154 3.97 33.66 2.25
CA PHE A 154 3.57 32.29 2.52
C PHE A 154 3.88 31.82 3.94
N PHE A 155 5.01 32.25 4.48
CA PHE A 155 5.47 31.81 5.79
C PHE A 155 4.98 32.71 6.94
N PRO A 156 4.60 32.14 8.10
CA PRO A 156 4.41 30.72 8.37
C PRO A 156 3.14 30.20 7.69
N PHE A 157 3.16 28.96 7.17
CA PHE A 157 2.00 28.36 6.52
C PHE A 157 1.26 27.33 7.37
N CYS A 158 1.86 26.89 8.46
CA CYS A 158 1.28 25.94 9.41
C CYS A 158 0.87 26.70 10.67
N ASP A 159 -0.42 26.64 11.02
CA ASP A 159 -0.96 27.29 12.21
C ASP A 159 -0.58 26.56 13.51
N ARG A 160 -1.01 27.10 14.67
CA ARG A 160 -0.73 26.51 15.99
C ARG A 160 -1.35 25.11 16.19
N TYR A 161 -2.31 24.71 15.35
CA TYR A 161 -2.95 23.40 15.39
C TYR A 161 -2.32 22.40 14.39
N GLY A 162 -1.33 22.83 13.61
CA GLY A 162 -0.69 22.00 12.59
C GLY A 162 -1.45 21.97 11.26
N GLN A 163 -2.35 22.91 11.02
CA GLN A 163 -3.18 23.01 9.82
C GLN A 163 -2.62 24.04 8.84
N PHE A 164 -2.95 23.86 7.55
CA PHE A 164 -2.60 24.85 6.53
C PHE A 164 -3.34 26.16 6.77
N ARG A 165 -2.59 27.25 6.87
CA ARG A 165 -3.11 28.56 7.30
C ARG A 165 -3.87 29.31 6.21
N HIS A 166 -3.44 29.15 4.94
CA HIS A 166 -3.91 29.97 3.82
C HIS A 166 -5.16 29.42 3.11
N ALA A 167 -5.79 28.38 3.64
CA ALA A 167 -7.06 27.89 3.16
C ALA A 167 -8.01 27.59 4.33
N ASP A 168 -9.30 27.58 4.05
CA ASP A 168 -10.32 27.18 4.99
C ASP A 168 -11.14 26.01 4.45
N TRP A 169 -11.73 25.23 5.35
CA TRP A 169 -12.57 24.08 5.02
C TRP A 169 -13.52 23.75 6.18
N PRO A 170 -14.65 23.05 5.93
CA PRO A 170 -15.54 22.59 6.98
C PRO A 170 -14.83 21.72 8.03
N GLY A 171 -14.88 22.16 9.29
CA GLY A 171 -14.24 21.45 10.40
C GLY A 171 -12.78 21.84 10.69
N LYS A 172 -12.23 22.86 10.00
CA LYS A 172 -10.94 23.45 10.40
C LYS A 172 -11.05 24.04 11.81
N VAL A 173 -10.01 23.83 12.61
CA VAL A 173 -9.93 24.35 13.99
C VAL A 173 -9.37 25.76 13.96
N HIS A 174 -10.10 26.75 14.47
CA HIS A 174 -9.65 28.13 14.57
C HIS A 174 -9.36 28.56 16.02
N SER A 175 -9.90 27.81 17.01
CA SER A 175 -9.75 28.12 18.42
C SER A 175 -9.77 26.87 19.30
N ASP A 176 -9.30 26.99 20.53
CA ASP A 176 -9.43 25.92 21.52
C ASP A 176 -10.89 25.63 21.87
N GLY A 177 -11.79 26.63 21.70
CA GLY A 177 -13.23 26.46 21.81
C GLY A 177 -13.82 25.52 20.73
N ASP A 178 -13.23 25.48 19.53
CA ASP A 178 -13.64 24.53 18.49
C ASP A 178 -13.30 23.09 18.89
N LEU A 179 -12.15 22.88 19.51
CA LEU A 179 -11.76 21.57 20.03
C LEU A 179 -12.69 21.12 21.16
N ALA A 180 -13.09 22.03 22.06
CA ALA A 180 -14.05 21.74 23.13
C ALA A 180 -15.42 21.33 22.56
N ARG A 181 -15.96 22.13 21.62
CA ARG A 181 -17.21 21.78 20.91
C ARG A 181 -17.11 20.47 20.15
N ALA A 182 -15.99 20.24 19.45
CA ALA A 182 -15.77 18.99 18.73
C ALA A 182 -15.71 17.77 19.67
N ARG A 183 -15.22 17.92 20.91
CA ARG A 183 -15.25 16.86 21.92
C ARG A 183 -16.69 16.54 22.34
N GLU A 184 -17.51 17.55 22.62
CA GLU A 184 -18.90 17.37 23.03
C GLU A 184 -19.75 16.75 21.91
N GLN A 185 -19.60 17.27 20.67
CA GLN A 185 -20.28 16.73 19.50
C GLN A 185 -19.88 15.28 19.22
N GLU A 186 -18.60 14.96 19.34
CA GLU A 186 -18.09 13.60 19.18
C GLU A 186 -18.65 12.66 20.24
N ALA A 187 -18.67 13.07 21.53
CA ALA A 187 -19.22 12.27 22.59
C ALA A 187 -20.70 11.95 22.33
N ALA A 188 -21.50 12.97 22.02
CA ALA A 188 -22.92 12.79 21.69
C ALA A 188 -23.15 11.95 20.43
N TRP A 189 -22.26 12.06 19.42
CA TRP A 189 -22.33 11.21 18.23
C TRP A 189 -21.99 9.77 18.53
N LEU A 190 -20.92 9.52 19.28
CA LEU A 190 -20.50 8.17 19.70
C LEU A 190 -21.53 7.48 20.58
N ASP A 191 -22.25 8.23 21.44
CA ASP A 191 -23.32 7.68 22.28
C ASP A 191 -24.53 7.24 21.42
N ARG A 192 -24.87 7.99 20.37
CA ARG A 192 -25.92 7.59 19.43
C ARG A 192 -25.54 6.43 18.51
N HIS A 193 -24.23 6.19 18.30
CA HIS A 193 -23.70 5.18 17.41
C HIS A 193 -22.86 4.14 18.18
N ALA A 194 -23.24 3.86 19.44
CA ALA A 194 -22.54 2.88 20.30
C ALA A 194 -22.57 1.48 19.72
N GLU A 195 -23.62 1.15 18.98
CA GLU A 195 -23.73 -0.07 18.19
C GLU A 195 -22.96 0.06 16.87
N SER A 196 -22.41 -1.06 16.39
CA SER A 196 -21.79 -1.09 15.07
C SER A 196 -22.84 -0.81 13.97
N PRO A 197 -22.53 0.01 12.94
CA PRO A 197 -23.41 0.18 11.79
C PRO A 197 -23.48 -1.08 10.92
N ILE A 198 -22.58 -2.05 11.12
CA ILE A 198 -22.68 -3.38 10.48
C ILE A 198 -23.77 -4.13 11.23
N ALA A 199 -24.94 -4.23 10.58
CA ALA A 199 -26.05 -5.02 11.11
C ALA A 199 -25.59 -6.46 11.29
N ASP A 200 -26.02 -7.07 12.38
CA ASP A 200 -25.74 -8.47 12.66
C ASP A 200 -24.25 -8.82 12.85
N ALA A 201 -23.45 -7.87 13.36
CA ALA A 201 -22.08 -8.14 13.78
C ALA A 201 -22.08 -8.83 15.17
N ASP A 202 -21.28 -9.89 15.30
CA ASP A 202 -20.99 -10.49 16.61
C ASP A 202 -19.95 -9.68 17.40
N ARG A 203 -19.47 -10.21 18.54
CA ARG A 203 -18.50 -9.51 19.38
C ARG A 203 -17.16 -9.25 18.71
N PHE A 204 -16.73 -10.09 17.75
CA PHE A 204 -15.51 -9.91 16.96
C PHE A 204 -15.72 -9.04 15.72
N GLY A 205 -16.96 -8.81 15.31
CA GLY A 205 -17.33 -8.15 14.06
C GLY A 205 -17.58 -9.12 12.91
N GLY A 206 -17.77 -10.42 13.21
CA GLY A 206 -18.18 -11.45 12.28
C GLY A 206 -19.68 -11.41 11.98
N TRP A 207 -20.13 -12.11 10.95
CA TRP A 207 -21.52 -12.13 10.50
C TRP A 207 -22.40 -13.03 11.39
N ALA A 208 -23.01 -12.46 12.43
CA ALA A 208 -23.77 -13.18 13.45
C ALA A 208 -24.98 -13.98 12.92
N LYS A 209 -25.64 -13.50 11.85
CA LYS A 209 -26.76 -14.19 11.19
C LYS A 209 -26.31 -15.11 10.04
N GLY A 210 -25.02 -15.14 9.71
CA GLY A 210 -24.45 -16.03 8.72
C GLY A 210 -24.32 -17.47 9.20
N PRO A 211 -23.75 -18.35 8.36
CA PRO A 211 -23.49 -19.73 8.76
C PRO A 211 -22.71 -19.84 10.05
N GLN A 212 -23.13 -20.75 10.93
CA GLN A 212 -22.39 -21.09 12.15
C GLN A 212 -21.48 -22.27 11.88
N LEU A 213 -20.19 -22.01 11.90
CA LEU A 213 -19.16 -23.04 11.82
C LEU A 213 -18.68 -23.44 13.20
N LYS A 214 -17.77 -24.42 13.27
CA LYS A 214 -17.18 -24.86 14.55
C LYS A 214 -16.38 -23.72 15.17
N ALA A 215 -16.70 -23.35 16.41
CA ALA A 215 -15.88 -22.46 17.22
C ALA A 215 -14.54 -23.13 17.57
N THR A 216 -13.41 -22.43 17.37
CA THR A 216 -12.06 -22.95 17.63
C THR A 216 -11.28 -22.13 18.64
N GLY A 217 -11.81 -20.99 19.07
CA GLY A 217 -11.16 -20.06 19.98
C GLY A 217 -10.04 -19.25 19.35
N ALA A 218 -9.84 -19.35 18.04
CA ALA A 218 -8.85 -18.58 17.28
C ALA A 218 -9.36 -18.31 15.85
N PHE A 219 -8.89 -17.22 15.25
CA PHE A 219 -9.15 -16.96 13.82
C PHE A 219 -8.51 -18.03 12.94
N ARG A 220 -9.20 -18.40 11.89
CA ARG A 220 -8.74 -19.30 10.83
C ARG A 220 -9.26 -18.84 9.48
N VAL A 221 -8.80 -19.46 8.40
CA VAL A 221 -9.35 -19.28 7.05
C VAL A 221 -10.05 -20.55 6.60
N GLU A 222 -11.19 -20.41 5.95
CA GLU A 222 -11.99 -21.54 5.49
C GLU A 222 -12.73 -21.16 4.19
N LYS A 223 -12.95 -22.15 3.32
CA LYS A 223 -13.70 -21.97 2.09
C LYS A 223 -15.12 -22.45 2.29
N VAL A 224 -16.10 -21.55 2.21
CA VAL A 224 -17.51 -21.82 2.39
C VAL A 224 -18.22 -21.43 1.10
N ASP A 225 -19.00 -22.34 0.51
CA ASP A 225 -19.74 -22.15 -0.73
C ASP A 225 -18.87 -21.58 -1.88
N GLY A 226 -17.64 -22.11 -2.01
CA GLY A 226 -16.71 -21.71 -3.06
C GLY A 226 -15.95 -20.41 -2.78
N ARG A 227 -16.25 -19.70 -1.71
CA ARG A 227 -15.66 -18.43 -1.32
C ARG A 227 -14.78 -18.57 -0.07
N TRP A 228 -13.61 -17.91 -0.06
CA TRP A 228 -12.76 -17.82 1.11
C TRP A 228 -13.28 -16.79 2.13
N TRP A 229 -13.11 -17.11 3.41
CA TRP A 229 -13.46 -16.27 4.55
C TRP A 229 -12.39 -16.38 5.63
N PHE A 230 -12.22 -15.33 6.40
CA PHE A 230 -11.83 -15.55 7.80
C PHE A 230 -13.02 -16.16 8.53
N VAL A 231 -12.72 -16.99 9.50
CA VAL A 231 -13.69 -17.50 10.48
C VAL A 231 -13.17 -17.07 11.84
N ASP A 232 -14.00 -16.37 12.59
CA ASP A 232 -13.63 -15.86 13.89
C ASP A 232 -13.55 -16.96 14.96
N PRO A 233 -13.09 -16.65 16.19
CA PRO A 233 -12.98 -17.62 17.27
C PRO A 233 -14.28 -18.32 17.65
N ASP A 234 -15.43 -17.66 17.48
CA ASP A 234 -16.75 -18.19 17.79
C ASP A 234 -17.39 -18.96 16.62
N GLY A 235 -16.71 -18.99 15.45
CA GLY A 235 -17.13 -19.75 14.27
C GLY A 235 -18.00 -18.96 13.29
N ARG A 236 -18.00 -17.64 13.34
CA ARG A 236 -18.71 -16.80 12.38
C ARG A 236 -17.84 -16.40 11.20
N LEU A 237 -18.46 -16.26 10.04
CA LEU A 237 -17.77 -15.73 8.84
C LEU A 237 -17.39 -14.28 9.10
N PHE A 238 -16.16 -13.94 8.73
CA PHE A 238 -15.59 -12.64 9.01
C PHE A 238 -14.87 -12.09 7.75
N PHE A 239 -15.25 -10.90 7.32
CA PHE A 239 -14.49 -10.11 6.34
C PHE A 239 -13.76 -8.99 7.07
N SER A 240 -12.45 -8.87 6.88
CA SER A 240 -11.64 -7.93 7.65
C SER A 240 -11.70 -6.52 7.08
N TYR A 241 -12.51 -5.63 7.67
CA TYR A 241 -12.51 -4.19 7.40
C TYR A 241 -11.55 -3.52 8.37
N GLY A 242 -10.32 -3.23 7.91
CA GLY A 242 -9.26 -2.77 8.78
C GLY A 242 -8.82 -1.33 8.54
N ILE A 243 -8.22 -0.75 9.60
CA ILE A 243 -7.47 0.51 9.53
C ILE A 243 -6.08 0.29 10.10
N VAL A 244 -5.07 0.71 9.33
CA VAL A 244 -3.66 0.65 9.69
C VAL A 244 -3.25 1.86 10.54
N GLY A 245 -2.36 1.66 11.51
CA GLY A 245 -1.75 2.76 12.25
C GLY A 245 -2.66 3.44 13.26
N VAL A 246 -3.56 2.70 13.91
CA VAL A 246 -4.36 3.20 15.04
C VAL A 246 -3.44 3.44 16.23
N ARG A 247 -2.89 4.63 16.29
CA ARG A 247 -1.87 5.03 17.27
C ARG A 247 -1.89 6.54 17.51
N ASN A 248 -1.13 6.99 18.50
CA ASN A 248 -0.88 8.40 18.74
C ASN A 248 -0.25 9.08 17.51
N PRO A 249 -0.51 10.40 17.30
CA PRO A 249 0.09 11.17 16.22
C PRO A 249 1.61 11.11 16.25
N THR A 250 2.22 11.15 15.07
CA THR A 250 3.67 11.24 14.91
C THR A 250 4.13 12.70 14.89
N ALA A 251 5.39 12.92 15.28
CA ALA A 251 5.99 14.25 15.28
C ALA A 251 6.58 14.59 13.90
N THR A 252 6.57 15.87 13.55
CA THR A 252 7.30 16.41 12.40
C THR A 252 8.62 17.02 12.82
N ALA A 253 9.67 16.89 11.98
CA ALA A 253 10.95 17.50 12.22
C ALA A 253 10.92 19.00 11.87
N THR A 254 11.53 19.85 12.71
CA THR A 254 11.54 21.31 12.56
C THR A 254 12.89 21.88 12.13
N THR A 255 13.94 21.05 12.07
CA THR A 255 15.30 21.48 11.70
C THR A 255 15.34 22.10 10.30
N GLY A 256 15.78 23.38 10.25
CA GLY A 256 15.86 24.16 9.00
C GLY A 256 14.49 24.48 8.38
N ARG A 257 13.40 24.43 9.19
CA ARG A 257 12.01 24.68 8.79
C ARG A 257 11.20 25.42 9.86
N LYS A 258 11.85 26.04 10.85
CA LYS A 258 11.15 26.73 11.95
C LYS A 258 10.19 27.83 11.45
N ASN A 259 10.55 28.51 10.36
CA ASN A 259 9.72 29.52 9.72
C ASN A 259 8.43 28.99 9.08
N TYR A 260 8.27 27.65 8.97
CA TYR A 260 7.03 27.05 8.45
C TYR A 260 5.87 27.16 9.45
N PHE A 261 6.18 27.25 10.74
CA PHE A 261 5.23 27.09 11.83
C PHE A 261 4.96 28.41 12.54
N GLU A 262 3.69 28.74 12.76
CA GLU A 262 3.26 29.87 13.57
C GLU A 262 3.66 29.73 15.05
N SER A 263 3.60 28.50 15.58
CA SER A 263 3.97 28.16 16.93
C SER A 263 4.68 26.81 17.00
N LEU A 264 5.72 26.74 17.82
CA LEU A 264 6.40 25.50 18.20
C LEU A 264 6.25 25.24 19.71
N GLU A 265 5.21 25.76 20.32
CA GLU A 265 4.89 25.51 21.73
C GLU A 265 4.67 24.00 21.97
N GLY A 266 5.39 23.44 22.95
CA GLY A 266 5.37 22.01 23.25
C GLY A 266 6.26 21.16 22.35
N ALA A 267 7.13 21.78 21.53
CA ALA A 267 8.15 21.04 20.79
C ALA A 267 9.19 20.43 21.74
N THR A 268 9.67 19.24 21.40
CA THR A 268 10.75 18.55 22.12
C THR A 268 11.98 18.49 21.22
N GLY A 269 13.00 19.28 21.54
CA GLY A 269 14.20 19.39 20.71
C GLY A 269 13.86 19.89 19.30
N THR A 270 14.10 19.06 18.29
CA THR A 270 13.83 19.36 16.87
C THR A 270 12.56 18.74 16.34
N LEU A 271 11.67 18.28 17.23
CA LEU A 271 10.43 17.60 16.87
C LEU A 271 9.21 18.35 17.43
N MET A 272 8.20 18.55 16.60
CA MET A 272 6.89 19.07 16.99
C MET A 272 5.80 18.06 16.69
N ASN A 273 4.96 17.76 17.69
CA ASN A 273 3.82 16.86 17.52
C ASN A 273 2.51 17.63 17.71
N PHE A 274 2.03 18.25 16.63
CA PHE A 274 0.79 19.03 16.63
C PHE A 274 -0.43 18.19 17.04
N GLY A 275 -0.54 16.97 16.50
CA GLY A 275 -1.66 16.09 16.82
C GLY A 275 -1.71 15.74 18.32
N LEU A 276 -0.56 15.50 18.95
CA LEU A 276 -0.48 15.25 20.39
C LEU A 276 -0.88 16.48 21.21
N GLN A 277 -0.45 17.68 20.80
CA GLN A 277 -0.87 18.91 21.45
C GLN A 277 -2.38 19.14 21.31
N ASN A 278 -2.94 18.87 20.13
CA ASN A 278 -4.39 18.97 19.90
C ASN A 278 -5.18 17.97 20.76
N LEU A 279 -4.69 16.73 20.92
CA LEU A 279 -5.29 15.75 21.84
C LEU A 279 -5.28 16.26 23.29
N LYS A 280 -4.18 16.87 23.75
CA LYS A 280 -4.08 17.48 25.09
C LYS A 280 -5.08 18.62 25.26
N ARG A 281 -5.22 19.50 24.25
CA ARG A 281 -6.21 20.60 24.28
C ARG A 281 -7.64 20.07 24.27
N LYS A 282 -7.91 19.05 23.47
CA LYS A 282 -9.25 18.49 23.29
C LYS A 282 -9.72 17.66 24.49
N TYR A 283 -8.85 16.82 25.06
CA TYR A 283 -9.24 15.82 26.08
C TYR A 283 -8.56 16.01 27.43
N GLY A 284 -7.62 16.93 27.55
CA GLY A 284 -6.75 17.08 28.71
C GLY A 284 -5.47 16.26 28.62
N ALA A 285 -4.44 16.67 29.38
CA ALA A 285 -3.13 16.02 29.33
C ALA A 285 -3.16 14.58 29.86
N ALA A 286 -3.98 14.29 30.87
CA ALA A 286 -4.13 12.97 31.48
C ALA A 286 -4.63 11.92 30.47
N ALA A 287 -5.52 12.32 29.54
CA ALA A 287 -6.14 11.44 28.56
C ALA A 287 -5.14 10.67 27.65
N LEU A 288 -3.91 11.14 27.57
CA LEU A 288 -2.85 10.50 26.79
C LEU A 288 -2.19 9.32 27.52
N GLY A 289 -2.28 9.27 28.85
CA GLY A 289 -1.64 8.24 29.67
C GLY A 289 -2.60 7.36 30.46
N ASP A 290 -3.87 7.75 30.60
CA ASP A 290 -4.89 7.03 31.37
C ASP A 290 -5.76 6.06 30.53
N GLY A 291 -5.44 5.90 29.24
CA GLY A 291 -6.20 5.03 28.34
C GLY A 291 -7.39 5.68 27.64
N THR A 292 -7.81 6.88 28.02
CA THR A 292 -9.00 7.57 27.47
C THR A 292 -8.97 7.67 25.93
N VAL A 293 -7.83 8.02 25.34
CA VAL A 293 -7.70 8.14 23.87
C VAL A 293 -7.85 6.78 23.19
N ASN A 294 -7.31 5.72 23.79
CA ASN A 294 -7.42 4.37 23.25
C ASN A 294 -8.86 3.84 23.33
N GLU A 295 -9.56 4.10 24.44
CA GLU A 295 -10.99 3.80 24.58
C GLU A 295 -11.83 4.56 23.52
N LEU A 296 -11.58 5.82 23.32
CA LEU A 296 -12.24 6.61 22.27
C LEU A 296 -11.94 6.06 20.87
N ASN A 297 -10.71 5.62 20.60
CA ASN A 297 -10.35 5.00 19.33
C ASN A 297 -11.15 3.70 19.10
N GLN A 298 -11.33 2.86 20.12
CA GLN A 298 -12.17 1.66 20.03
C GLN A 298 -13.64 2.01 19.72
N ARG A 299 -14.19 3.02 20.40
CA ARG A 299 -15.56 3.50 20.15
C ARG A 299 -15.73 4.04 18.72
N ARG A 300 -14.75 4.79 18.19
CA ARG A 300 -14.74 5.30 16.81
C ARG A 300 -14.73 4.14 15.80
N LEU A 301 -13.82 3.18 15.97
CA LEU A 301 -13.73 2.02 15.10
C LEU A 301 -15.08 1.30 15.03
N ARG A 302 -15.69 1.01 16.17
CA ARG A 302 -17.00 0.36 16.23
C ARG A 302 -18.08 1.18 15.52
N ALA A 303 -18.18 2.47 15.84
CA ALA A 303 -19.18 3.36 15.26
C ALA A 303 -19.03 3.57 13.75
N TRP A 304 -17.82 3.36 13.20
CA TRP A 304 -17.54 3.41 11.75
C TRP A 304 -17.66 2.04 11.06
N GLY A 305 -17.96 0.99 11.79
CA GLY A 305 -18.05 -0.36 11.25
C GLY A 305 -16.70 -1.00 10.92
N VAL A 306 -15.62 -0.46 11.50
CA VAL A 306 -14.29 -1.05 11.36
C VAL A 306 -14.14 -2.19 12.38
N ASN A 307 -13.84 -3.39 11.91
CA ASN A 307 -13.73 -4.58 12.74
C ASN A 307 -12.30 -5.11 12.91
N THR A 308 -11.30 -4.43 12.31
CA THR A 308 -9.90 -4.85 12.42
C THR A 308 -8.96 -3.67 12.63
N ILE A 309 -8.14 -3.74 13.67
CA ILE A 309 -6.99 -2.86 13.88
C ILE A 309 -5.81 -3.45 13.10
N GLY A 310 -5.42 -2.77 12.02
CA GLY A 310 -4.35 -3.23 11.12
C GLY A 310 -2.94 -2.94 11.65
N ASN A 311 -1.93 -3.23 10.83
CA ASN A 311 -0.52 -3.05 11.15
C ASN A 311 -0.18 -1.63 11.63
N TRP A 312 0.97 -1.47 12.27
CA TRP A 312 1.52 -0.19 12.76
C TRP A 312 0.69 0.46 13.87
N SER A 313 -0.29 -0.26 14.40
CA SER A 313 -1.16 0.20 15.48
C SER A 313 -0.52 -0.01 16.85
N ASP A 314 -1.01 0.77 17.82
CA ASP A 314 -0.45 0.78 19.18
C ASP A 314 -0.93 -0.46 19.97
N PRO A 315 -0.02 -1.22 20.61
CA PRO A 315 -0.39 -2.32 21.50
C PRO A 315 -1.36 -1.93 22.62
N ASP A 316 -1.26 -0.73 23.16
CA ASP A 316 -2.17 -0.24 24.19
C ASP A 316 -3.60 -0.05 23.69
N CYS A 317 -3.78 0.14 22.36
CA CYS A 317 -5.10 0.24 21.75
C CYS A 317 -5.71 -1.14 21.51
N TRP A 318 -5.02 -2.04 20.79
CA TRP A 318 -5.57 -3.36 20.48
C TRP A 318 -5.59 -4.29 21.71
N GLY A 319 -4.73 -4.07 22.70
CA GLY A 319 -4.73 -4.78 23.98
C GLY A 319 -6.00 -4.59 24.82
N LEU A 320 -6.85 -3.62 24.51
CA LEU A 320 -8.18 -3.47 25.10
C LEU A 320 -9.15 -4.60 24.73
N ARG A 321 -8.86 -5.39 23.69
CA ARG A 321 -9.63 -6.55 23.24
C ARG A 321 -11.11 -6.23 22.96
N LYS A 322 -11.35 -5.16 22.22
CA LYS A 322 -12.69 -4.70 21.79
C LYS A 322 -12.88 -4.75 20.27
N THR A 323 -11.78 -4.86 19.54
CA THR A 323 -11.72 -4.98 18.07
C THR A 323 -10.63 -5.99 17.73
N ALA A 324 -10.88 -6.89 16.77
CA ALA A 324 -9.87 -7.81 16.27
C ALA A 324 -8.66 -7.03 15.70
N TYR A 325 -7.47 -7.64 15.74
CA TYR A 325 -6.27 -6.96 15.30
C TYR A 325 -5.28 -7.88 14.58
N THR A 326 -4.42 -7.28 13.76
CA THR A 326 -3.24 -7.97 13.22
C THR A 326 -2.00 -7.56 14.00
N ASP A 327 -1.14 -8.52 14.26
CA ASP A 327 0.19 -8.24 14.82
C ASP A 327 1.25 -8.29 13.72
N HIS A 328 2.34 -7.56 13.88
CA HIS A 328 3.38 -7.49 12.87
C HIS A 328 4.77 -7.56 13.49
N PHE A 329 5.69 -8.15 12.74
CA PHE A 329 7.06 -8.36 13.15
C PHE A 329 8.01 -7.99 12.01
N LYS A 330 9.19 -7.53 12.38
CA LYS A 330 10.26 -7.23 11.42
C LYS A 330 11.50 -8.03 11.78
N ILE A 331 11.93 -8.89 10.85
CA ILE A 331 13.17 -9.65 10.99
C ILE A 331 14.35 -8.68 10.91
N ARG A 332 15.30 -8.85 11.81
CA ARG A 332 16.56 -8.09 11.84
C ARG A 332 17.72 -9.04 11.59
N GLY A 333 18.67 -8.61 10.75
CA GLY A 333 19.84 -9.43 10.42
C GLY A 333 20.69 -8.79 9.34
N PRO A 334 21.74 -9.50 8.86
CA PRO A 334 22.53 -9.07 7.72
C PRO A 334 21.67 -8.83 6.49
N THR A 335 22.01 -7.80 5.72
CA THR A 335 21.31 -7.43 4.50
C THR A 335 22.31 -7.20 3.38
N PHE A 336 21.84 -7.24 2.13
CA PHE A 336 22.60 -6.80 0.96
C PHE A 336 21.83 -5.71 0.19
N PRO A 337 22.55 -4.80 -0.51
CA PRO A 337 21.93 -3.72 -1.27
C PRO A 337 21.10 -4.25 -2.45
N THR A 338 19.98 -3.59 -2.72
CA THR A 338 19.12 -3.88 -3.87
C THR A 338 18.97 -2.64 -4.76
N LEU A 339 18.63 -2.83 -6.03
CA LEU A 339 18.41 -1.73 -6.98
C LEU A 339 19.59 -0.75 -7.12
N GLY A 340 20.82 -1.17 -6.82
CA GLY A 340 21.99 -0.30 -6.83
C GLY A 340 21.93 0.86 -5.82
N LYS A 341 20.99 0.85 -4.87
CA LYS A 341 20.80 1.90 -3.86
C LYS A 341 21.13 1.38 -2.47
N LYS A 342 22.11 2.00 -1.79
CA LYS A 342 22.52 1.63 -0.42
C LYS A 342 21.39 1.67 0.63
N ARG A 343 20.29 2.38 0.37
CA ARG A 343 19.15 2.52 1.29
C ARG A 343 18.06 1.47 1.12
N LYS A 344 18.06 0.73 0.00
CA LYS A 344 17.13 -0.39 -0.22
C LYS A 344 17.92 -1.69 -0.11
N THR A 345 17.55 -2.51 0.84
CA THR A 345 18.24 -3.75 1.15
C THR A 345 17.26 -4.91 1.25
N MET A 346 17.75 -6.11 0.98
CA MET A 346 17.06 -7.38 1.25
C MET A 346 17.77 -8.11 2.38
N ILE A 347 17.03 -8.75 3.27
CA ILE A 347 17.60 -9.57 4.32
C ILE A 347 18.28 -10.80 3.71
N ASP A 348 19.43 -11.20 4.27
CA ASP A 348 20.16 -12.38 3.82
C ASP A 348 19.64 -13.63 4.53
N VAL A 349 18.83 -14.41 3.83
CA VAL A 349 18.22 -15.63 4.37
C VAL A 349 19.22 -16.79 4.53
N PHE A 350 20.42 -16.66 3.95
CA PHE A 350 21.51 -17.65 4.08
C PHE A 350 22.46 -17.32 5.22
N ALA A 351 22.34 -16.16 5.85
CA ALA A 351 23.11 -15.84 7.04
C ALA A 351 22.70 -16.75 8.22
N ASP A 352 23.66 -17.24 8.99
CA ASP A 352 23.43 -18.14 10.13
C ASP A 352 22.49 -17.48 11.18
N SER A 353 22.59 -16.17 11.34
CA SER A 353 21.75 -15.40 12.25
C SER A 353 20.29 -15.27 11.79
N PHE A 354 19.95 -15.58 10.52
CA PHE A 354 18.58 -15.41 10.01
C PHE A 354 17.59 -16.31 10.77
N ALA A 355 17.84 -17.62 10.80
CA ALA A 355 16.96 -18.56 11.49
C ALA A 355 16.85 -18.26 12.99
N HIS A 356 17.95 -17.84 13.63
CA HIS A 356 17.94 -17.42 15.03
C HIS A 356 17.06 -16.18 15.26
N SER A 357 17.17 -15.18 14.38
CA SER A 357 16.36 -13.95 14.46
C SER A 357 14.87 -14.25 14.26
N VAL A 358 14.52 -15.12 13.31
CA VAL A 358 13.13 -15.55 13.10
C VAL A 358 12.58 -16.28 14.32
N ARG A 359 13.35 -17.21 14.90
CA ARG A 359 12.97 -17.94 16.12
C ARG A 359 12.69 -17.00 17.28
N LYS A 360 13.63 -16.10 17.58
CA LYS A 360 13.47 -15.12 18.67
C LYS A 360 12.22 -14.27 18.47
N LEU A 361 12.00 -13.78 17.26
CA LEU A 361 10.85 -12.98 16.89
C LEU A 361 9.52 -13.74 17.05
N ALA A 362 9.48 -15.02 16.64
CA ALA A 362 8.31 -15.86 16.80
C ALA A 362 8.00 -16.14 18.29
N GLU A 363 9.02 -16.36 19.11
CA GLU A 363 8.86 -16.56 20.56
C GLU A 363 8.39 -15.29 21.28
N GLU A 364 8.89 -14.11 20.89
CA GLU A 364 8.38 -12.83 21.38
C GLU A 364 6.91 -12.61 20.96
N GLY A 365 6.57 -12.96 19.72
CA GLY A 365 5.20 -12.92 19.19
C GLY A 365 4.25 -13.84 19.94
N ALA A 366 4.68 -15.06 20.21
CA ALA A 366 3.88 -16.03 20.97
C ALA A 366 3.51 -15.52 22.37
N LYS A 367 4.45 -14.87 23.06
CA LYS A 367 4.21 -14.25 24.38
C LYS A 367 3.24 -13.07 24.29
N ARG A 368 3.30 -12.28 23.19
CA ARG A 368 2.52 -11.05 23.03
C ARG A 368 1.09 -11.32 22.58
N SER A 369 0.90 -12.18 21.59
CA SER A 369 -0.37 -12.37 20.89
C SER A 369 -0.66 -13.82 20.49
N GLY A 370 0.19 -14.78 20.85
CA GLY A 370 0.09 -16.18 20.42
C GLY A 370 -1.21 -16.86 20.78
N GLU A 371 -1.74 -16.63 21.98
CA GLU A 371 -2.99 -17.23 22.46
C GLU A 371 -4.15 -16.22 22.54
N ASP A 372 -3.97 -14.96 22.09
CA ASP A 372 -5.02 -13.95 22.18
C ASP A 372 -6.11 -14.18 21.12
N PRO A 373 -7.37 -14.50 21.49
CA PRO A 373 -8.45 -14.76 20.53
C PRO A 373 -8.76 -13.55 19.64
N TRP A 374 -8.41 -12.33 20.03
CA TRP A 374 -8.62 -11.13 19.24
C TRP A 374 -7.57 -10.93 18.14
N CYS A 375 -6.44 -11.66 18.20
CA CYS A 375 -5.41 -11.60 17.16
C CYS A 375 -5.83 -12.39 15.93
N LEU A 376 -6.11 -11.70 14.84
CA LEU A 376 -6.49 -12.29 13.56
C LEU A 376 -5.32 -13.08 12.92
N GLY A 377 -4.10 -12.62 13.07
CA GLY A 377 -2.91 -13.27 12.54
C GLY A 377 -1.68 -12.36 12.57
N TRP A 378 -0.56 -12.91 12.08
CA TRP A 378 0.74 -12.25 12.08
C TRP A 378 1.22 -11.95 10.68
N PHE A 379 1.59 -10.68 10.44
CA PHE A 379 2.42 -10.31 9.31
C PHE A 379 3.90 -10.34 9.72
N VAL A 380 4.76 -10.80 8.83
CA VAL A 380 6.21 -10.79 9.06
C VAL A 380 6.87 -10.02 7.94
N ASP A 381 7.62 -8.99 8.30
CA ASP A 381 8.18 -7.97 7.39
C ASP A 381 7.11 -7.18 6.60
N ASN A 382 7.55 -6.33 5.71
CA ASN A 382 6.68 -5.52 4.85
C ASN A 382 7.42 -5.11 3.58
N GLU A 383 6.79 -5.32 2.42
CA GLU A 383 7.28 -4.84 1.13
C GLU A 383 8.73 -5.21 0.82
N LEU A 384 9.10 -6.46 1.07
CA LEU A 384 10.44 -6.95 0.81
C LEU A 384 10.84 -6.78 -0.66
N GLN A 385 12.13 -6.56 -0.89
CA GLN A 385 12.67 -6.25 -2.21
C GLN A 385 13.00 -7.53 -3.00
N TRP A 386 11.96 -8.23 -3.49
CA TRP A 386 12.11 -9.47 -4.26
C TRP A 386 12.57 -9.26 -5.71
N GLY A 387 12.45 -8.04 -6.23
CA GLY A 387 12.54 -7.77 -7.67
C GLY A 387 11.20 -7.98 -8.39
N SER A 388 11.06 -7.28 -9.50
CA SER A 388 9.86 -7.36 -10.37
C SER A 388 9.95 -8.46 -11.43
N ASP A 389 11.11 -9.08 -11.57
CA ASP A 389 11.44 -10.15 -12.51
C ASP A 389 12.16 -11.30 -11.80
N THR A 390 12.45 -12.36 -12.52
CA THR A 390 13.07 -13.58 -11.97
C THR A 390 14.58 -13.50 -11.79
N VAL A 391 15.22 -12.44 -12.30
CA VAL A 391 16.69 -12.34 -12.33
C VAL A 391 17.25 -11.29 -11.39
N SER A 392 16.50 -10.24 -11.09
CA SER A 392 17.01 -9.08 -10.35
C SER A 392 17.62 -9.44 -9.01
N LEU A 393 16.94 -10.26 -8.20
CA LEU A 393 17.45 -10.63 -6.87
C LEU A 393 18.80 -11.36 -6.97
N ALA A 394 18.91 -12.34 -7.85
CA ALA A 394 20.13 -13.11 -8.07
C ALA A 394 21.28 -12.21 -8.54
N ARG A 395 21.00 -11.26 -9.46
CA ARG A 395 21.98 -10.27 -9.91
C ARG A 395 22.45 -9.34 -8.79
N TRP A 396 21.56 -8.91 -7.91
CA TRP A 396 21.95 -8.12 -6.72
C TRP A 396 22.82 -8.94 -5.76
N VAL A 397 22.52 -10.22 -5.59
CA VAL A 397 23.31 -11.13 -4.76
C VAL A 397 24.72 -11.31 -5.36
N LEU A 398 24.85 -11.50 -6.66
CA LEU A 398 26.17 -11.56 -7.32
C LEU A 398 26.97 -10.26 -7.23
N ALA A 399 26.30 -9.12 -7.16
CA ALA A 399 26.94 -7.82 -6.97
C ALA A 399 27.31 -7.52 -5.49
N ALA A 400 26.85 -8.34 -4.55
CA ALA A 400 27.20 -8.20 -3.13
C ALA A 400 28.66 -8.65 -2.87
N PRO A 401 29.25 -8.30 -1.71
CA PRO A 401 30.58 -8.77 -1.34
C PRO A 401 30.72 -10.30 -1.41
N GLU A 402 31.91 -10.81 -1.75
CA GLU A 402 32.17 -12.26 -1.92
C GLU A 402 31.85 -13.08 -0.68
N VAL A 403 32.03 -12.49 0.49
CA VAL A 403 31.75 -13.11 1.79
C VAL A 403 30.27 -13.08 2.18
N GLN A 404 29.41 -12.44 1.38
CA GLN A 404 27.98 -12.38 1.67
C GLN A 404 27.36 -13.78 1.58
N PRO A 405 26.69 -14.27 2.64
CA PRO A 405 26.20 -15.65 2.68
C PRO A 405 25.30 -16.04 1.50
N ALA A 406 24.40 -15.16 1.07
CA ALA A 406 23.58 -15.41 -0.11
C ALA A 406 24.41 -15.56 -1.39
N ARG A 407 25.48 -14.75 -1.57
CA ARG A 407 26.40 -14.89 -2.72
C ARG A 407 27.16 -16.20 -2.66
N VAL A 408 27.69 -16.56 -1.50
CA VAL A 408 28.37 -17.85 -1.30
C VAL A 408 27.44 -19.01 -1.67
N ALA A 409 26.19 -18.97 -1.20
CA ALA A 409 25.19 -19.99 -1.50
C ALA A 409 24.88 -20.08 -3.01
N PHE A 410 24.71 -18.94 -3.67
CA PHE A 410 24.41 -18.92 -5.11
C PHE A 410 25.60 -19.41 -5.94
N VAL A 411 26.80 -18.95 -5.65
CA VAL A 411 28.03 -19.43 -6.33
C VAL A 411 28.21 -20.95 -6.15
N LYS A 412 27.93 -21.47 -4.97
CA LYS A 412 27.94 -22.91 -4.70
C LYS A 412 26.92 -23.63 -5.59
N GLN A 413 25.67 -23.18 -5.65
CA GLN A 413 24.63 -23.77 -6.51
C GLN A 413 25.03 -23.77 -7.99
N LEU A 414 25.59 -22.67 -8.49
CA LEU A 414 26.07 -22.58 -9.87
C LEU A 414 27.17 -23.57 -10.17
N ARG A 415 28.16 -23.74 -9.26
CA ARG A 415 29.25 -24.68 -9.43
C ARG A 415 28.83 -26.15 -9.31
N GLU A 416 27.83 -26.42 -8.48
CA GLU A 416 27.22 -27.76 -8.39
C GLU A 416 26.51 -28.14 -9.69
N ARG A 417 25.88 -27.16 -10.36
CA ARG A 417 25.14 -27.37 -11.61
C ARG A 417 26.04 -27.43 -12.85
N HIS A 418 27.00 -26.53 -12.96
CA HIS A 418 27.79 -26.31 -14.18
C HIS A 418 29.24 -26.78 -14.07
N GLY A 419 29.69 -27.22 -12.89
CA GLY A 419 31.07 -27.63 -12.61
C GLY A 419 31.87 -26.58 -11.83
N ALA A 420 32.92 -27.02 -11.15
CA ALA A 420 33.70 -26.21 -10.20
C ALA A 420 34.38 -24.97 -10.82
N ALA A 421 34.66 -24.99 -12.11
CA ALA A 421 35.34 -23.93 -12.84
C ALA A 421 34.37 -22.86 -13.39
N PHE A 422 33.05 -22.99 -13.20
CA PHE A 422 32.05 -22.08 -13.72
C PHE A 422 32.24 -20.67 -13.16
N ASP A 423 32.28 -19.64 -14.04
CA ASP A 423 32.30 -18.24 -13.61
C ASP A 423 30.87 -17.81 -13.25
N PRO A 424 30.61 -17.37 -12.02
CA PRO A 424 29.27 -16.92 -11.60
C PRO A 424 28.71 -15.76 -12.43
N LYS A 425 29.54 -15.03 -13.19
CA LYS A 425 29.07 -13.96 -14.08
C LYS A 425 28.33 -14.50 -15.29
N ASP A 426 28.55 -15.74 -15.67
CA ASP A 426 27.94 -16.42 -16.80
C ASP A 426 26.58 -17.05 -16.45
N ALA A 427 26.12 -16.89 -15.21
CA ALA A 427 24.81 -17.37 -14.78
C ALA A 427 23.71 -16.86 -15.70
N ASP A 428 22.89 -17.76 -16.23
CA ASP A 428 21.78 -17.44 -17.10
C ASP A 428 20.49 -17.07 -16.32
N ASP A 429 19.42 -16.78 -17.03
CA ASP A 429 18.15 -16.39 -16.44
C ASP A 429 17.47 -17.57 -15.72
N ALA A 430 17.72 -18.81 -16.16
CA ALA A 430 17.20 -20.00 -15.50
C ALA A 430 17.90 -20.24 -14.14
N ASP A 431 19.22 -20.06 -14.09
CA ASP A 431 19.99 -20.09 -12.84
C ASP A 431 19.49 -19.06 -11.84
N CYS A 432 19.25 -17.84 -12.33
CA CYS A 432 18.74 -16.74 -11.51
C CYS A 432 17.33 -17.03 -10.97
N ALA A 433 16.45 -17.57 -11.80
CA ALA A 433 15.07 -17.91 -11.40
C ALA A 433 15.04 -19.05 -10.38
N GLU A 434 15.90 -20.06 -10.55
CA GLU A 434 16.02 -21.18 -9.60
C GLU A 434 16.55 -20.68 -8.25
N PHE A 435 17.58 -19.82 -8.25
CA PHE A 435 18.09 -19.23 -7.01
C PHE A 435 17.06 -18.35 -6.31
N LEU A 436 16.28 -17.54 -7.06
CA LEU A 436 15.19 -16.77 -6.50
C LEU A 436 14.17 -17.66 -5.80
N ARG A 437 13.80 -18.80 -6.41
CA ARG A 437 12.91 -19.80 -5.81
C ARG A 437 13.48 -20.36 -4.52
N ALA A 438 14.73 -20.76 -4.52
CA ALA A 438 15.43 -21.30 -3.35
C ALA A 438 15.53 -20.25 -2.22
N PHE A 439 15.81 -19.00 -2.57
CA PHE A 439 15.87 -17.89 -1.63
C PHE A 439 14.50 -17.62 -0.98
N ALA A 440 13.44 -17.53 -1.79
CA ALA A 440 12.08 -17.33 -1.31
C ALA A 440 11.59 -18.52 -0.45
N ASP A 441 11.86 -19.75 -0.89
CA ASP A 441 11.53 -20.97 -0.15
C ASP A 441 12.18 -20.98 1.24
N ARG A 442 13.48 -20.68 1.32
CA ARG A 442 14.19 -20.60 2.60
C ARG A 442 13.59 -19.54 3.52
N TYR A 443 13.22 -18.37 2.99
CA TYR A 443 12.55 -17.33 3.76
C TYR A 443 11.23 -17.81 4.34
N TYR A 444 10.29 -18.20 3.48
CA TYR A 444 8.92 -18.53 3.89
C TYR A 444 8.84 -19.81 4.72
N ARG A 445 9.64 -20.83 4.40
CA ARG A 445 9.75 -22.07 5.18
C ARG A 445 10.23 -21.79 6.59
N THR A 446 11.29 -21.01 6.75
CA THR A 446 11.84 -20.68 8.08
C THR A 446 10.83 -19.90 8.91
N VAL A 447 10.22 -18.86 8.33
CA VAL A 447 9.23 -18.04 9.03
C VAL A 447 8.00 -18.86 9.43
N SER A 448 7.40 -19.56 8.47
CA SER A 448 6.23 -20.40 8.73
C SER A 448 6.53 -21.51 9.74
N GLY A 449 7.69 -22.16 9.64
CA GLY A 449 8.11 -23.21 10.57
C GLY A 449 8.20 -22.72 12.01
N GLU A 450 8.80 -21.54 12.24
CA GLU A 450 8.90 -20.99 13.59
C GLU A 450 7.55 -20.49 14.13
N ILE A 451 6.69 -19.92 13.29
CA ILE A 451 5.31 -19.57 13.70
C ILE A 451 4.56 -20.84 14.14
N ARG A 452 4.56 -21.88 13.32
CA ARG A 452 3.87 -23.15 13.64
C ARG A 452 4.42 -23.81 14.90
N ARG A 453 5.73 -23.68 15.16
CA ARG A 453 6.36 -24.23 16.38
C ARG A 453 5.84 -23.60 17.65
N VAL A 454 5.67 -22.27 17.68
CA VAL A 454 5.36 -21.53 18.92
C VAL A 454 3.89 -21.09 19.04
N ALA A 455 3.19 -20.94 17.92
CA ALA A 455 1.82 -20.45 17.86
C ALA A 455 1.04 -21.15 16.73
N PRO A 456 0.80 -22.48 16.83
CA PRO A 456 0.27 -23.30 15.74
C PRO A 456 -1.14 -22.88 15.28
N LYS A 457 -1.87 -22.15 16.10
CA LYS A 457 -3.21 -21.62 15.77
C LYS A 457 -3.15 -20.24 15.10
N ARG A 458 -1.98 -19.58 15.07
CA ARG A 458 -1.86 -18.24 14.45
C ARG A 458 -1.74 -18.34 12.95
N LEU A 459 -2.52 -17.53 12.25
CA LEU A 459 -2.44 -17.37 10.82
C LEU A 459 -1.17 -16.60 10.44
N TYR A 460 -0.43 -17.11 9.48
CA TYR A 460 0.64 -16.37 8.81
C TYR A 460 0.05 -15.60 7.63
N LEU A 461 -0.03 -14.27 7.77
CA LEU A 461 -0.68 -13.36 6.81
C LEU A 461 0.27 -12.87 5.70
N GLY A 462 1.49 -13.40 5.63
CA GLY A 462 2.47 -13.06 4.60
C GLY A 462 3.27 -11.80 4.88
N THR A 463 3.86 -11.24 3.80
CA THR A 463 4.84 -10.16 3.83
C THR A 463 4.34 -8.85 3.21
N ARG A 464 3.05 -8.75 2.90
CA ARG A 464 2.40 -7.56 2.31
C ARG A 464 3.15 -7.11 1.04
N PHE A 465 2.98 -7.82 -0.04
CA PHE A 465 3.64 -7.52 -1.30
C PHE A 465 3.33 -6.10 -1.78
N CYS A 466 4.33 -5.40 -2.30
CA CYS A 466 4.18 -4.03 -2.76
C CYS A 466 3.75 -3.99 -4.22
N ASN A 467 2.46 -3.76 -4.48
CA ASN A 467 1.89 -3.65 -5.83
C ASN A 467 2.44 -4.76 -6.77
N SER A 468 2.50 -4.50 -8.06
CA SER A 468 3.05 -5.40 -9.10
C SER A 468 4.57 -5.65 -9.05
N ARG A 469 5.25 -5.30 -7.97
CA ARG A 469 6.72 -5.38 -7.88
C ARG A 469 7.26 -6.73 -7.44
N VAL A 470 6.40 -7.71 -7.25
CA VAL A 470 6.80 -9.06 -6.86
C VAL A 470 6.46 -10.01 -7.99
N ASN A 471 7.45 -10.79 -8.42
CA ASN A 471 7.27 -11.72 -9.52
C ASN A 471 6.49 -12.97 -9.10
N ARG A 472 5.97 -13.68 -10.11
CA ARG A 472 5.15 -14.88 -9.93
C ARG A 472 5.82 -15.99 -9.12
N VAL A 473 7.14 -16.18 -9.25
CA VAL A 473 7.87 -17.24 -8.53
C VAL A 473 7.75 -17.05 -7.02
N VAL A 474 7.89 -15.81 -6.54
CA VAL A 474 7.76 -15.51 -5.10
C VAL A 474 6.33 -15.69 -4.62
N TRP A 475 5.32 -15.31 -5.43
CA TRP A 475 3.92 -15.57 -5.11
C TRP A 475 3.63 -17.08 -4.99
N GLN A 476 4.14 -17.90 -5.92
CA GLN A 476 3.98 -19.35 -5.88
C GLN A 476 4.58 -19.94 -4.59
N VAL A 477 5.80 -19.54 -4.26
CA VAL A 477 6.47 -20.01 -3.04
C VAL A 477 5.74 -19.55 -1.78
N ALA A 478 5.35 -18.28 -1.70
CA ALA A 478 4.61 -17.76 -0.55
C ALA A 478 3.29 -18.51 -0.31
N ALA A 479 2.58 -18.89 -1.38
CA ALA A 479 1.32 -19.62 -1.30
C ALA A 479 1.45 -21.02 -0.68
N GLU A 480 2.64 -21.61 -0.66
CA GLU A 480 2.88 -22.89 -0.01
C GLU A 480 2.95 -22.76 1.53
N TYR A 481 3.39 -21.62 2.02
CA TYR A 481 3.72 -21.41 3.45
C TYR A 481 2.77 -20.47 4.18
N CYS A 482 2.22 -19.47 3.51
CA CYS A 482 1.28 -18.52 4.10
C CYS A 482 -0.15 -19.07 4.13
N ASP A 483 -0.91 -18.75 5.18
CA ASP A 483 -2.34 -19.03 5.23
C ASP A 483 -3.13 -18.03 4.40
N VAL A 484 -2.64 -16.79 4.32
CA VAL A 484 -3.21 -15.68 3.55
C VAL A 484 -2.09 -15.03 2.76
N LEU A 485 -2.34 -14.73 1.49
CA LEU A 485 -1.48 -13.90 0.68
C LEU A 485 -1.92 -12.45 0.79
N SER A 486 -1.01 -11.56 1.10
CA SER A 486 -1.33 -10.15 1.30
C SER A 486 -0.50 -9.24 0.41
N GLU A 487 -1.14 -8.17 -0.05
CA GLU A 487 -0.45 -7.12 -0.79
C GLU A 487 -0.88 -5.73 -0.33
N ASN A 488 0.00 -4.75 -0.51
CA ASN A 488 -0.28 -3.33 -0.39
C ASN A 488 -0.56 -2.81 -1.80
N TRP A 489 -1.77 -2.33 -2.04
CA TRP A 489 -2.22 -1.99 -3.37
C TRP A 489 -2.74 -0.56 -3.45
N TYR A 490 -1.96 0.31 -4.09
CA TYR A 490 -2.26 1.73 -4.22
C TYR A 490 -2.65 2.06 -5.67
N ALA A 491 -3.92 1.90 -5.98
CA ALA A 491 -4.57 2.24 -7.25
C ALA A 491 -6.06 2.54 -7.01
N HIS A 492 -6.75 3.12 -7.98
CA HIS A 492 -8.20 3.38 -7.86
C HIS A 492 -9.03 2.09 -7.80
N HIS A 493 -8.56 1.02 -8.42
CA HIS A 493 -9.20 -0.29 -8.41
C HIS A 493 -8.31 -1.34 -7.73
N PRO A 494 -8.87 -2.32 -7.01
CA PRO A 494 -8.09 -3.38 -6.41
C PRO A 494 -7.48 -4.28 -7.48
N ASN A 495 -6.35 -4.91 -7.14
CA ASN A 495 -5.82 -6.02 -7.93
C ASN A 495 -6.55 -7.29 -7.51
N LEU A 496 -7.36 -7.82 -8.39
CA LEU A 496 -8.11 -9.06 -8.17
C LEU A 496 -7.48 -10.26 -8.90
N GLU A 497 -6.42 -10.02 -9.68
CA GLU A 497 -5.70 -11.09 -10.37
C GLU A 497 -4.84 -11.91 -9.43
N VAL A 498 -4.93 -13.21 -9.61
CA VAL A 498 -4.00 -14.15 -9.00
C VAL A 498 -3.15 -14.75 -10.12
N PRO A 499 -1.80 -14.63 -10.05
CA PRO A 499 -0.95 -15.23 -11.07
C PRO A 499 -1.24 -16.73 -11.24
N PRO A 500 -1.32 -17.24 -12.48
CA PRO A 500 -1.66 -18.66 -12.73
C PRO A 500 -0.64 -19.61 -12.06
N GLY A 501 -1.12 -20.78 -11.62
CA GLY A 501 -0.31 -21.80 -10.95
C GLY A 501 0.01 -21.49 -9.49
N ILE A 502 -0.67 -20.54 -8.88
CA ILE A 502 -0.60 -20.28 -7.43
C ILE A 502 -1.62 -21.17 -6.72
N ARG A 503 -1.16 -21.82 -5.65
CA ARG A 503 -2.04 -22.59 -4.77
C ARG A 503 -3.24 -21.74 -4.33
N ASP A 504 -4.42 -22.36 -4.28
CA ASP A 504 -5.65 -21.68 -3.85
C ASP A 504 -5.54 -21.23 -2.39
N ARG A 505 -5.35 -19.91 -2.20
CA ARG A 505 -5.23 -19.23 -0.91
C ARG A 505 -6.09 -17.98 -0.91
N PRO A 506 -6.61 -17.57 0.23
CA PRO A 506 -7.29 -16.29 0.35
C PRO A 506 -6.31 -15.12 0.20
N LEU A 507 -6.85 -13.98 -0.22
CA LEU A 507 -6.12 -12.73 -0.46
C LEU A 507 -6.57 -11.65 0.52
N LEU A 508 -5.65 -10.75 0.88
CA LEU A 508 -5.89 -9.60 1.75
C LEU A 508 -5.17 -8.37 1.20
N ILE A 509 -5.89 -7.27 1.02
CA ILE A 509 -5.26 -5.97 0.77
C ILE A 509 -4.81 -5.40 2.12
N GLY A 510 -3.50 -5.39 2.35
CA GLY A 510 -2.90 -4.94 3.61
C GLY A 510 -2.79 -3.43 3.74
N GLU A 511 -2.70 -2.70 2.61
CA GLU A 511 -2.72 -1.24 2.56
C GLU A 511 -3.35 -0.77 1.26
N PHE A 512 -4.22 0.23 1.35
CA PHE A 512 -4.72 1.03 0.23
C PHE A 512 -5.16 2.39 0.75
N HIS A 513 -5.14 3.42 -0.11
CA HIS A 513 -5.74 4.71 0.24
C HIS A 513 -6.13 5.54 -0.98
N PHE A 514 -6.90 6.58 -0.72
CA PHE A 514 -7.18 7.71 -1.59
C PHE A 514 -6.95 9.00 -0.82
N GLY A 515 -6.48 10.06 -1.47
CA GLY A 515 -6.23 11.32 -0.81
C GLY A 515 -6.63 12.52 -1.65
N ALA A 516 -7.12 13.58 -1.00
CA ALA A 516 -7.50 14.84 -1.62
C ALA A 516 -6.78 16.02 -0.95
N LEU A 517 -6.68 17.17 -1.66
CA LEU A 517 -6.03 18.37 -1.16
C LEU A 517 -7.00 19.36 -0.51
N ASP A 518 -8.31 19.11 -0.58
CA ASP A 518 -9.39 19.99 -0.15
C ASP A 518 -9.52 20.22 1.37
N ARG A 519 -8.66 19.59 2.16
CA ARG A 519 -8.55 19.75 3.62
C ARG A 519 -7.18 20.22 4.07
N GLY A 520 -6.51 21.00 3.22
CA GLY A 520 -5.23 21.64 3.55
C GLY A 520 -4.01 20.71 3.52
N MET A 521 -4.13 19.54 2.94
CA MET A 521 -2.99 18.65 2.71
C MET A 521 -2.08 19.18 1.60
N PHE A 522 -0.76 18.98 1.73
CA PHE A 522 0.23 19.38 0.72
C PHE A 522 0.46 18.31 -0.33
N HIS A 523 0.04 17.06 -0.06
CA HIS A 523 0.18 15.93 -0.96
C HIS A 523 -0.96 14.93 -0.72
N THR A 524 -1.52 14.40 -1.80
CA THR A 524 -2.63 13.42 -1.72
C THR A 524 -2.20 12.03 -1.25
N GLY A 525 -0.92 11.77 -1.16
CA GLY A 525 -0.38 10.41 -1.09
C GLY A 525 -0.27 9.78 -2.48
N LEU A 526 -0.47 8.46 -2.58
CA LEU A 526 -0.18 7.73 -3.81
C LEU A 526 -1.33 7.77 -4.83
N VAL A 527 -2.58 7.82 -4.37
CA VAL A 527 -3.78 7.79 -5.22
C VAL A 527 -4.60 9.07 -5.01
N PRO A 528 -4.55 10.03 -5.96
CA PRO A 528 -5.24 11.30 -5.84
C PRO A 528 -6.74 11.17 -6.11
N THR A 529 -7.53 11.96 -5.41
CA THR A 529 -8.95 12.24 -5.66
C THR A 529 -9.20 13.75 -5.59
N GLU A 530 -10.29 14.21 -6.16
CA GLU A 530 -10.62 15.65 -6.21
C GLU A 530 -11.05 16.19 -4.84
N SER A 531 -11.79 15.37 -4.08
CA SER A 531 -12.43 15.80 -2.84
C SER A 531 -12.61 14.66 -1.84
N GLN A 532 -12.99 15.00 -0.62
CA GLN A 532 -13.38 14.01 0.38
C GLN A 532 -14.62 13.20 -0.03
N ALA A 533 -15.50 13.77 -0.85
CA ALA A 533 -16.68 13.05 -1.36
C ALA A 533 -16.26 11.96 -2.36
N GLU A 534 -15.41 12.28 -3.33
CA GLU A 534 -14.85 11.31 -4.26
C GLU A 534 -14.00 10.26 -3.54
N ARG A 535 -13.18 10.68 -2.56
CA ARG A 535 -12.41 9.77 -1.68
C ARG A 535 -13.31 8.71 -1.04
N ALA A 536 -14.47 9.12 -0.53
CA ALA A 536 -15.44 8.21 0.08
C ALA A 536 -16.08 7.27 -0.97
N GLN A 537 -16.33 7.75 -2.18
CA GLN A 537 -16.84 6.93 -3.28
C GLN A 537 -15.79 5.88 -3.71
N CYS A 538 -14.55 6.30 -3.96
CA CYS A 538 -13.45 5.40 -4.30
C CYS A 538 -13.23 4.32 -3.22
N TYR A 539 -13.33 4.70 -1.94
CA TYR A 539 -13.25 3.73 -0.84
C TYR A 539 -14.34 2.66 -0.95
N ARG A 540 -15.59 3.08 -1.14
CA ARG A 540 -16.74 2.17 -1.25
C ARG A 540 -16.60 1.23 -2.44
N ASP A 541 -16.24 1.77 -3.61
CA ASP A 541 -16.12 0.98 -4.85
C ASP A 541 -14.98 -0.03 -4.75
N PHE A 542 -13.84 0.37 -4.18
CA PHE A 542 -12.70 -0.51 -3.96
C PHE A 542 -13.03 -1.66 -2.99
N VAL A 543 -13.68 -1.34 -1.87
CA VAL A 543 -14.05 -2.36 -0.86
C VAL A 543 -15.11 -3.30 -1.39
N ASN A 544 -16.12 -2.79 -2.12
CA ASN A 544 -17.15 -3.62 -2.74
C ASN A 544 -16.56 -4.58 -3.78
N ALA A 545 -15.66 -4.10 -4.65
CA ALA A 545 -14.99 -4.96 -5.62
C ALA A 545 -14.19 -6.08 -4.93
N CYS A 546 -13.53 -5.79 -3.82
CA CYS A 546 -12.87 -6.81 -3.02
C CYS A 546 -13.88 -7.77 -2.37
N LEU A 547 -14.98 -7.23 -1.84
CA LEU A 547 -16.01 -8.06 -1.21
C LEU A 547 -16.69 -9.01 -2.21
N ASP A 548 -16.83 -8.63 -3.45
CA ASP A 548 -17.42 -9.47 -4.51
C ASP A 548 -16.46 -10.59 -4.97
N HIS A 549 -15.16 -10.43 -4.80
CA HIS A 549 -14.17 -11.41 -5.25
C HIS A 549 -14.07 -12.62 -4.32
N PRO A 550 -14.15 -13.90 -4.82
CA PRO A 550 -14.30 -15.10 -3.98
C PRO A 550 -13.06 -15.47 -3.15
N ARG A 551 -11.91 -14.90 -3.43
CA ARG A 551 -10.67 -15.13 -2.67
C ARG A 551 -10.31 -13.98 -1.73
N MET A 552 -10.93 -12.81 -1.90
CA MET A 552 -10.62 -11.64 -1.09
C MET A 552 -11.35 -11.73 0.26
N ILE A 553 -10.61 -11.64 1.36
CA ILE A 553 -11.14 -11.80 2.72
C ILE A 553 -10.96 -10.56 3.60
N GLY A 554 -10.42 -9.47 3.05
CA GLY A 554 -10.33 -8.20 3.77
C GLY A 554 -9.53 -7.13 3.06
N THR A 555 -9.71 -5.91 3.56
CA THR A 555 -9.05 -4.68 3.09
C THR A 555 -8.69 -3.80 4.27
N HIS A 556 -7.45 -3.29 4.33
CA HIS A 556 -6.99 -2.42 5.41
C HIS A 556 -6.61 -1.05 4.87
N TRP A 557 -7.33 -0.02 5.31
CA TRP A 557 -7.09 1.37 4.95
C TRP A 557 -5.79 1.89 5.54
N PHE A 558 -4.92 2.50 4.73
CA PHE A 558 -3.71 3.19 5.14
C PHE A 558 -3.91 4.71 5.03
N GLN A 559 -4.10 5.43 6.14
CA GLN A 559 -4.01 4.99 7.53
C GLN A 559 -4.90 5.85 8.45
N TRP A 560 -4.88 5.58 9.74
CA TRP A 560 -5.64 6.25 10.79
C TRP A 560 -5.45 7.76 10.83
N LYS A 561 -4.23 8.23 10.59
CA LYS A 561 -3.87 9.64 10.62
C LYS A 561 -2.96 9.97 9.44
N ASP A 562 -3.03 11.21 8.99
CA ASP A 562 -2.11 11.72 7.98
C ASP A 562 -0.66 11.68 8.51
N GLN A 563 0.27 11.45 7.60
CA GLN A 563 1.70 11.51 7.92
C GLN A 563 2.15 12.98 7.90
N PRO A 564 2.98 13.42 8.86
CA PRO A 564 3.46 14.81 8.95
C PRO A 564 4.49 15.13 7.85
#